data_b8ed5684c4fbd6ea1066406076437372
#
_entry.id   b8ed5684c4fbd6ea1066406076437372
#
_cell.length_a   1.000
_cell.length_b   1.000
_cell.length_c   1.000
_cell.angle_alpha   90.00
_cell.angle_beta   90.00
_cell.angle_gamma   90.00
#
_symmetry.space_group_name_H-M   'P 1'
#
loop_
_entity.id
_entity.type
_entity.pdbx_description
1 polymer ?
#
loop_
_entity_poly.entity_id
_entity_poly.type
_entity_poly.pdbx_seq_one_letter_code
_entity_poly.pdbx_strand_id
1 'polypeptide(L)'
;MEKIHASKLLAGLVPAGKLTSDPEVALVTTDSREVKPGCIFVAFPGERFDGHDFAARALEQGAEYVVVNHPVSGVPEEKAILCPDSYHAMMVMGANYRSQYHPKMVGVTGSVGKTTTKQMTYAALCGFGETIKTEGNQNNELGMPRTLMRLESSTEYAVIEMGMSHAGEIDRLARAARPDVGIITCIGVSHIGNLGSQENICKAKLEICNGLPEGAPLVLNYDDPFLRKAVLPAHVRPVWFSLSDENADVCALSIRQETDGMSFVLEDQEHGTFVVNIPAMGRHNVANALAAYCAATRLGCDAKRVIRGLSNFEQTGRRQKVVDSEGVTVIEDCYNANPDSMKAALAMFKDFPCKRRFALLGDMLELGELSREAHEELGRLAAESGLYCLITYGEQAKRTAVVAAAKGVETLHADSYREAADALLSRVQPGDAVLVKASHGMALEKVLDIFYEEHKEAKV
;
A
#
# COMPACT_ATOMS: atom_id res chain seq x y z
N MET A 1 -3.16 19.29 11.18
CA MET A 1 -2.37 19.04 12.40
C MET A 1 -2.81 19.99 13.51
N GLU A 2 -2.76 19.57 14.77
CA GLU A 2 -2.90 20.47 15.90
C GLU A 2 -1.67 21.38 16.02
N LYS A 3 -1.84 22.53 16.69
CA LYS A 3 -0.77 23.50 16.84
C LYS A 3 0.37 22.98 17.71
N ILE A 4 1.59 23.20 17.28
CA ILE A 4 2.83 22.84 17.97
C ILE A 4 3.83 23.98 17.87
N HIS A 5 4.62 24.23 18.91
CA HIS A 5 5.70 25.21 18.87
C HIS A 5 6.78 24.82 17.85
N ALA A 6 7.24 25.79 17.06
CA ALA A 6 8.26 25.58 16.04
C ALA A 6 9.54 24.95 16.61
N SER A 7 9.95 25.33 17.81
CA SER A 7 11.12 24.76 18.50
C SER A 7 11.01 23.26 18.73
N LYS A 8 9.80 22.75 19.06
CA LYS A 8 9.55 21.32 19.22
C LYS A 8 9.53 20.60 17.87
N LEU A 9 8.86 21.20 16.87
CA LEU A 9 8.70 20.59 15.54
C LEU A 9 10.04 20.49 14.81
N LEU A 10 10.89 21.53 14.91
CA LEU A 10 12.19 21.65 14.25
C LEU A 10 13.35 21.13 15.13
N ALA A 11 13.08 20.51 16.25
CA ALA A 11 14.13 19.94 17.10
C ALA A 11 14.99 18.94 16.31
N GLY A 12 16.31 19.07 16.39
CA GLY A 12 17.27 18.26 15.62
C GLY A 12 17.59 18.81 14.22
N LEU A 13 16.75 19.70 13.66
CA LEU A 13 17.07 20.42 12.42
C LEU A 13 17.75 21.76 12.70
N VAL A 14 17.45 22.34 13.86
CA VAL A 14 18.02 23.62 14.28
C VAL A 14 18.67 23.44 15.65
N PRO A 15 19.89 23.99 15.89
CA PRO A 15 20.48 24.01 17.21
C PRO A 15 19.57 24.71 18.23
N ALA A 16 19.54 24.18 19.46
CA ALA A 16 18.73 24.75 20.52
C ALA A 16 19.04 26.25 20.74
N GLY A 17 18.00 27.09 20.81
CA GLY A 17 18.13 28.55 21.03
C GLY A 17 18.50 29.37 19.77
N LYS A 18 18.61 28.76 18.59
CA LYS A 18 18.88 29.50 17.34
C LYS A 18 17.64 30.07 16.66
N LEU A 19 16.42 29.61 17.02
CA LEU A 19 15.21 30.21 16.51
C LEU A 19 15.02 31.61 17.10
N THR A 20 14.80 32.59 16.26
CA THR A 20 14.58 33.99 16.68
C THR A 20 13.20 34.24 17.30
N SER A 21 12.27 33.32 16.99
CA SER A 21 10.91 33.26 17.55
C SER A 21 10.46 31.82 17.64
N ASP A 22 9.48 31.54 18.52
CA ASP A 22 8.91 30.19 18.69
C ASP A 22 7.38 30.20 18.47
N PRO A 23 6.93 30.49 17.24
CA PRO A 23 5.51 30.54 16.93
C PRO A 23 4.86 29.16 16.99
N GLU A 24 3.55 29.14 17.18
CA GLU A 24 2.73 27.95 16.98
C GLU A 24 2.54 27.68 15.48
N VAL A 25 2.90 26.48 15.05
CA VAL A 25 2.76 25.97 13.68
C VAL A 25 1.56 25.03 13.61
N ALA A 26 0.68 25.23 12.64
CA ALA A 26 -0.51 24.41 12.41
C ALA A 26 -0.49 23.67 11.07
N LEU A 27 0.53 23.88 10.25
CA LEU A 27 0.66 23.26 8.93
C LEU A 27 2.14 23.14 8.54
N VAL A 28 2.53 21.99 8.01
CA VAL A 28 3.77 21.80 7.23
C VAL A 28 3.34 21.42 5.83
N THR A 29 3.77 22.21 4.83
CA THR A 29 3.43 21.95 3.44
C THR A 29 4.64 22.00 2.52
N THR A 30 4.58 21.24 1.45
CA THR A 30 5.54 21.24 0.33
C THR A 30 4.92 21.84 -0.94
N ASP A 31 3.64 22.22 -0.88
CA ASP A 31 2.92 22.85 -1.98
C ASP A 31 2.79 24.36 -1.72
N SER A 32 3.42 25.18 -2.57
CA SER A 32 3.39 26.62 -2.44
C SER A 32 1.98 27.25 -2.54
N ARG A 33 1.00 26.49 -3.08
CA ARG A 33 -0.41 26.89 -3.19
C ARG A 33 -1.17 26.73 -1.87
N GLU A 34 -0.65 25.88 -0.96
CA GLU A 34 -1.25 25.60 0.34
C GLU A 34 -0.67 26.47 1.47
N VAL A 35 0.31 27.32 1.15
CA VAL A 35 0.94 28.20 2.16
C VAL A 35 -0.10 29.10 2.79
N LYS A 36 -0.09 29.16 4.13
CA LYS A 36 -0.99 29.94 4.99
C LYS A 36 -0.20 30.53 6.14
N PRO A 37 -0.67 31.64 6.75
CA PRO A 37 -0.06 32.17 7.95
C PRO A 37 0.08 31.09 9.05
N GLY A 38 1.23 31.04 9.70
CA GLY A 38 1.54 30.05 10.73
C GLY A 38 1.97 28.68 10.19
N CYS A 39 2.33 28.55 8.91
CA CYS A 39 2.87 27.28 8.37
C CYS A 39 4.39 27.27 8.29
N ILE A 40 4.95 26.08 8.11
CA ILE A 40 6.33 25.86 7.61
C ILE A 40 6.22 25.36 6.18
N PHE A 41 6.93 26.01 5.28
CA PHE A 41 7.08 25.57 3.88
C PHE A 41 8.38 24.80 3.72
N VAL A 42 8.33 23.61 3.11
CA VAL A 42 9.50 22.77 2.84
C VAL A 42 9.76 22.73 1.34
N ALA A 43 10.86 23.31 0.91
CA ALA A 43 11.29 23.30 -0.48
C ALA A 43 11.90 21.95 -0.86
N PHE A 44 11.39 21.35 -1.94
CA PHE A 44 11.95 20.16 -2.56
C PHE A 44 12.55 20.51 -3.90
N PRO A 45 13.79 20.06 -4.21
CA PRO A 45 14.32 20.17 -5.57
C PRO A 45 13.52 19.22 -6.48
N GLY A 46 13.14 19.72 -7.65
CA GLY A 46 12.38 18.94 -8.64
C GLY A 46 12.90 19.17 -10.05
N GLU A 47 12.71 18.20 -10.93
CA GLU A 47 13.19 18.25 -12.33
C GLU A 47 12.52 19.36 -13.17
N ARG A 48 11.26 19.66 -12.91
CA ARG A 48 10.46 20.66 -13.67
C ARG A 48 10.29 21.96 -12.92
N PHE A 49 10.18 21.91 -11.60
CA PHE A 49 9.98 23.05 -10.72
C PHE A 49 10.81 22.83 -9.47
N ASP A 50 11.65 23.80 -9.12
CA ASP A 50 12.38 23.79 -7.86
C ASP A 50 11.55 24.49 -6.79
N GLY A 51 11.27 23.79 -5.68
CA GLY A 51 10.55 24.34 -4.54
C GLY A 51 11.23 25.56 -3.92
N HIS A 52 12.56 25.69 -4.08
CA HIS A 52 13.34 26.82 -3.57
C HIS A 52 12.93 28.14 -4.22
N ASP A 53 12.49 28.15 -5.48
CA ASP A 53 12.00 29.34 -6.19
C ASP A 53 10.77 29.96 -5.52
N PHE A 54 10.06 29.19 -4.71
CA PHE A 54 8.85 29.65 -4.02
C PHE A 54 9.09 30.03 -2.56
N ALA A 55 10.30 29.83 -2.01
CA ALA A 55 10.59 30.01 -0.59
C ALA A 55 10.39 31.46 -0.12
N ALA A 56 10.88 32.46 -0.87
CA ALA A 56 10.68 33.87 -0.55
C ALA A 56 9.20 34.26 -0.57
N ARG A 57 8.45 33.81 -1.61
CA ARG A 57 7.03 34.04 -1.71
C ARG A 57 6.23 33.35 -0.59
N ALA A 58 6.66 32.18 -0.14
CA ALA A 58 6.03 31.50 0.98
C ALA A 58 6.09 32.32 2.27
N LEU A 59 7.23 33.00 2.53
CA LEU A 59 7.35 33.94 3.65
C LEU A 59 6.42 35.17 3.50
N GLU A 60 6.32 35.72 2.29
CA GLU A 60 5.40 36.83 2.01
C GLU A 60 3.93 36.42 2.23
N GLN A 61 3.59 35.16 2.01
CA GLN A 61 2.26 34.59 2.25
C GLN A 61 2.03 34.18 3.72
N GLY A 62 3.01 34.37 4.59
CA GLY A 62 2.88 34.19 6.03
C GLY A 62 3.43 32.88 6.58
N ALA A 63 4.28 32.15 5.82
CA ALA A 63 5.03 31.06 6.39
C ALA A 63 5.96 31.59 7.53
N GLU A 64 5.99 30.89 8.66
CA GLU A 64 6.83 31.26 9.79
C GLU A 64 8.31 30.97 9.51
N TYR A 65 8.57 29.84 8.86
CA TYR A 65 9.88 29.37 8.45
C TYR A 65 9.79 28.68 7.08
N VAL A 66 10.92 28.69 6.36
CA VAL A 66 11.10 27.86 5.16
C VAL A 66 12.27 26.89 5.38
N VAL A 67 12.07 25.63 5.03
CA VAL A 67 13.14 24.62 5.02
C VAL A 67 13.70 24.57 3.62
N VAL A 68 15.00 24.80 3.49
CA VAL A 68 15.71 24.89 2.21
C VAL A 68 17.04 24.14 2.26
N ASN A 69 17.51 23.64 1.11
CA ASN A 69 18.77 22.88 1.02
C ASN A 69 20.00 23.79 0.91
N HIS A 70 19.81 25.03 0.51
CA HIS A 70 20.85 26.05 0.33
C HIS A 70 20.26 27.44 0.59
N PRO A 71 21.09 28.46 0.85
CA PRO A 71 20.63 29.84 0.95
C PRO A 71 19.87 30.29 -0.31
N VAL A 72 18.71 30.92 -0.13
CA VAL A 72 17.83 31.37 -1.22
C VAL A 72 17.73 32.89 -1.21
N SER A 73 17.87 33.52 -2.37
CA SER A 73 17.73 34.98 -2.51
C SER A 73 16.33 35.42 -2.06
N GLY A 74 16.28 36.49 -1.27
CA GLY A 74 15.01 37.04 -0.74
C GLY A 74 14.49 36.29 0.52
N VAL A 75 15.20 35.28 1.00
CA VAL A 75 14.89 34.59 2.25
C VAL A 75 15.88 35.04 3.34
N PRO A 76 15.41 35.72 4.41
CA PRO A 76 16.25 36.09 5.54
C PRO A 76 16.82 34.86 6.25
N GLU A 77 18.08 34.92 6.71
CA GLU A 77 18.77 33.80 7.36
C GLU A 77 18.01 33.30 8.62
N GLU A 78 17.43 34.20 9.38
CA GLU A 78 16.64 33.90 10.59
C GLU A 78 15.31 33.21 10.29
N LYS A 79 14.84 33.18 9.04
CA LYS A 79 13.63 32.50 8.57
C LYS A 79 13.94 31.22 7.79
N ALA A 80 15.20 31.01 7.42
CA ALA A 80 15.66 29.84 6.69
C ALA A 80 16.15 28.73 7.62
N ILE A 81 15.56 27.57 7.52
CA ILE A 81 16.06 26.34 8.14
C ILE A 81 16.86 25.59 7.10
N LEU A 82 18.19 25.67 7.20
CA LEU A 82 19.08 24.99 6.28
C LEU A 82 19.18 23.50 6.63
N CYS A 83 18.69 22.67 5.74
CA CYS A 83 18.79 21.22 5.83
C CYS A 83 19.17 20.65 4.46
N PRO A 84 20.31 19.95 4.31
CA PRO A 84 20.77 19.45 3.00
C PRO A 84 19.81 18.48 2.32
N ASP A 85 18.91 17.86 3.08
CA ASP A 85 17.95 16.87 2.60
C ASP A 85 16.54 17.21 3.12
N SER A 86 15.66 17.61 2.20
CA SER A 86 14.26 17.95 2.50
C SER A 86 13.44 16.72 2.94
N TYR A 87 13.78 15.51 2.47
CA TYR A 87 13.15 14.27 2.94
C TYR A 87 13.50 14.01 4.41
N HIS A 88 14.78 14.16 4.76
CA HIS A 88 15.21 14.07 6.15
C HIS A 88 14.50 15.10 7.05
N ALA A 89 14.37 16.34 6.58
CA ALA A 89 13.66 17.37 7.32
C ALA A 89 12.19 17.00 7.58
N MET A 90 11.49 16.49 6.56
CA MET A 90 10.11 16.01 6.72
C MET A 90 10.03 14.86 7.72
N MET A 91 10.93 13.89 7.65
CA MET A 91 10.99 12.75 8.56
C MET A 91 11.20 13.19 10.02
N VAL A 92 12.13 14.12 10.25
CA VAL A 92 12.40 14.66 11.60
C VAL A 92 11.17 15.41 12.14
N MET A 93 10.56 16.29 11.34
CA MET A 93 9.35 17.01 11.75
C MET A 93 8.18 16.05 12.01
N GLY A 94 7.98 15.03 11.16
CA GLY A 94 6.96 14.01 11.36
C GLY A 94 7.16 13.23 12.67
N ALA A 95 8.40 12.80 12.94
CA ALA A 95 8.76 12.09 14.16
C ALA A 95 8.58 12.97 15.42
N ASN A 96 8.98 14.25 15.34
CA ASN A 96 8.82 15.21 16.43
C ASN A 96 7.34 15.47 16.73
N TYR A 97 6.52 15.64 15.68
CA TYR A 97 5.08 15.79 15.84
C TYR A 97 4.44 14.53 16.45
N ARG A 98 4.79 13.33 15.91
CA ARG A 98 4.35 12.04 16.44
C ARG A 98 4.65 11.88 17.93
N SER A 99 5.77 12.41 18.41
CA SER A 99 6.19 12.28 19.82
C SER A 99 5.29 13.00 20.83
N GLN A 100 4.40 13.88 20.36
CA GLN A 100 3.42 14.58 21.20
C GLN A 100 2.17 13.72 21.48
N TYR A 101 1.97 12.62 20.73
CA TYR A 101 0.78 11.78 20.77
C TYR A 101 1.16 10.33 21.02
N HIS A 102 0.27 9.57 21.63
CA HIS A 102 0.52 8.17 22.02
C HIS A 102 -0.59 7.22 21.55
N PRO A 103 -1.03 7.28 20.27
CA PRO A 103 -1.97 6.30 19.76
C PRO A 103 -1.32 4.91 19.76
N LYS A 104 -2.11 3.86 19.93
CA LYS A 104 -1.68 2.50 19.62
C LYS A 104 -1.47 2.36 18.11
N MET A 105 -0.25 2.04 17.68
CA MET A 105 0.14 2.15 16.29
C MET A 105 0.54 0.80 15.70
N VAL A 106 0.02 0.50 14.50
CA VAL A 106 0.39 -0.67 13.70
C VAL A 106 1.20 -0.23 12.50
N GLY A 107 2.41 -0.75 12.35
CA GLY A 107 3.23 -0.61 11.14
C GLY A 107 2.98 -1.78 10.18
N VAL A 108 2.77 -1.52 8.90
CA VAL A 108 2.49 -2.55 7.89
C VAL A 108 3.46 -2.46 6.74
N THR A 109 4.21 -3.52 6.48
CA THR A 109 5.05 -3.67 5.29
C THR A 109 4.87 -5.04 4.63
N GLY A 110 5.55 -5.28 3.52
CA GLY A 110 5.50 -6.52 2.75
C GLY A 110 5.69 -6.27 1.26
N SER A 111 5.90 -7.31 0.48
CA SER A 111 6.01 -7.19 -0.98
C SER A 111 4.65 -6.95 -1.62
N VAL A 112 3.63 -7.70 -1.20
CA VAL A 112 2.23 -7.62 -1.66
C VAL A 112 1.31 -7.55 -0.43
N GLY A 113 0.11 -7.01 -0.58
CA GLY A 113 -0.92 -7.02 0.46
C GLY A 113 -0.87 -5.85 1.45
N LYS A 114 0.18 -5.02 1.47
CA LYS A 114 0.33 -3.89 2.41
C LYS A 114 -0.93 -3.03 2.56
N THR A 115 -1.41 -2.48 1.45
CA THR A 115 -2.54 -1.55 1.45
C THR A 115 -3.84 -2.23 1.89
N THR A 116 -4.08 -3.46 1.42
CA THR A 116 -5.27 -4.21 1.83
C THR A 116 -5.20 -4.57 3.32
N THR A 117 -4.05 -5.04 3.81
CA THR A 117 -3.84 -5.32 5.24
C THR A 117 -4.01 -4.05 6.08
N LYS A 118 -3.45 -2.92 5.65
CA LYS A 118 -3.67 -1.60 6.29
C LYS A 118 -5.16 -1.27 6.38
N GLN A 119 -5.91 -1.44 5.29
CA GLN A 119 -7.34 -1.13 5.26
C GLN A 119 -8.14 -2.08 6.16
N MET A 120 -7.83 -3.37 6.15
CA MET A 120 -8.45 -4.37 7.04
C MET A 120 -8.12 -4.10 8.51
N THR A 121 -6.86 -3.75 8.81
CA THR A 121 -6.45 -3.37 10.17
C THR A 121 -7.17 -2.10 10.63
N TYR A 122 -7.30 -1.11 9.76
CA TYR A 122 -8.09 0.09 10.02
C TYR A 122 -9.56 -0.24 10.32
N ALA A 123 -10.21 -1.05 9.48
CA ALA A 123 -11.59 -1.48 9.69
C ALA A 123 -11.76 -2.25 11.02
N ALA A 124 -10.79 -3.10 11.36
CA ALA A 124 -10.77 -3.84 12.61
C ALA A 124 -10.68 -2.92 13.84
N LEU A 125 -9.94 -1.80 13.73
CA LEU A 125 -9.68 -0.89 14.86
C LEU A 125 -10.72 0.22 15.02
N CYS A 126 -11.39 0.67 13.92
CA CYS A 126 -12.39 1.75 13.96
C CYS A 126 -13.53 1.52 14.95
N GLY A 127 -13.84 0.27 15.29
CA GLY A 127 -14.85 -0.05 16.31
C GLY A 127 -14.39 0.25 17.75
N PHE A 128 -13.12 0.55 17.99
CA PHE A 128 -12.54 0.70 19.33
C PHE A 128 -12.22 2.15 19.71
N GLY A 129 -11.99 3.03 18.73
CA GLY A 129 -11.69 4.44 18.95
C GLY A 129 -11.35 5.19 17.68
N GLU A 130 -11.07 6.48 17.81
CA GLU A 130 -10.66 7.33 16.71
C GLU A 130 -9.39 6.77 16.07
N THR A 131 -9.48 6.41 14.79
CA THR A 131 -8.43 5.68 14.09
C THR A 131 -8.03 6.43 12.81
N ILE A 132 -6.74 6.66 12.62
CA ILE A 132 -6.20 7.16 11.36
C ILE A 132 -5.39 6.08 10.63
N LYS A 133 -5.21 6.28 9.34
CA LYS A 133 -4.37 5.40 8.49
C LYS A 133 -3.61 6.20 7.46
N THR A 134 -2.58 5.59 6.88
CA THR A 134 -1.93 6.11 5.66
C THR A 134 -2.92 6.20 4.52
N GLU A 135 -3.08 7.39 3.95
CA GLU A 135 -3.93 7.62 2.79
C GLU A 135 -3.19 7.30 1.48
N GLY A 136 -3.93 6.75 0.52
CA GLY A 136 -3.39 6.43 -0.80
C GLY A 136 -2.08 5.63 -0.71
N ASN A 137 -1.05 6.16 -1.37
CA ASN A 137 0.32 5.63 -1.39
C ASN A 137 1.32 6.49 -0.58
N GLN A 138 0.86 7.23 0.43
CA GLN A 138 1.71 8.06 1.28
C GLN A 138 2.54 7.23 2.26
N ASN A 139 3.26 6.23 1.77
CA ASN A 139 3.95 5.20 2.52
C ASN A 139 5.49 5.29 2.46
N ASN A 140 6.01 6.41 1.95
CA ASN A 140 7.44 6.71 1.82
C ASN A 140 7.87 7.88 2.72
N GLU A 141 9.13 8.29 2.63
CA GLU A 141 9.74 9.36 3.45
C GLU A 141 9.13 10.76 3.26
N LEU A 142 8.32 10.97 2.23
CA LEU A 142 7.55 12.21 2.04
C LEU A 142 6.11 12.05 2.54
N GLY A 143 5.47 10.93 2.24
CA GLY A 143 4.05 10.70 2.51
C GLY A 143 3.77 10.31 3.97
N MET A 144 4.61 9.44 4.55
CA MET A 144 4.38 8.99 5.92
C MET A 144 4.46 10.14 6.97
N PRO A 145 5.42 11.08 6.91
CA PRO A 145 5.41 12.24 7.81
C PRO A 145 4.11 13.05 7.75
N ARG A 146 3.53 13.20 6.57
CA ARG A 146 2.22 13.85 6.41
C ARG A 146 1.11 13.08 7.13
N THR A 147 1.16 11.75 7.09
CA THR A 147 0.23 10.91 7.85
C THR A 147 0.43 11.10 9.36
N LEU A 148 1.67 11.12 9.85
CA LEU A 148 1.98 11.34 11.27
C LEU A 148 1.51 12.72 11.74
N MET A 149 1.60 13.75 10.88
CA MET A 149 1.13 15.11 11.20
C MET A 149 -0.40 15.24 11.22
N ARG A 150 -1.14 14.19 10.89
CA ARG A 150 -2.60 14.11 11.05
C ARG A 150 -3.04 13.57 12.41
N LEU A 151 -2.11 13.12 13.24
CA LEU A 151 -2.41 12.73 14.61
C LEU A 151 -3.00 13.92 15.38
N GLU A 152 -4.01 13.64 16.19
CA GLU A 152 -4.70 14.57 17.05
C GLU A 152 -4.79 13.99 18.45
N SER A 153 -5.10 14.81 19.44
CA SER A 153 -5.24 14.39 20.83
C SER A 153 -6.34 13.34 21.04
N SER A 154 -7.32 13.30 20.15
CA SER A 154 -8.39 12.30 20.11
C SER A 154 -8.00 10.98 19.42
N THR A 155 -6.87 10.92 18.71
CA THR A 155 -6.46 9.73 17.97
C THR A 155 -6.03 8.62 18.93
N GLU A 156 -6.76 7.50 18.94
CA GLU A 156 -6.48 6.35 19.79
C GLU A 156 -5.68 5.28 19.05
N TYR A 157 -5.89 5.16 17.73
CA TYR A 157 -5.23 4.16 16.90
C TYR A 157 -4.67 4.78 15.62
N ALA A 158 -3.57 4.20 15.11
CA ALA A 158 -3.00 4.58 13.81
C ALA A 158 -2.47 3.36 13.06
N VAL A 159 -2.73 3.29 11.74
CA VAL A 159 -2.24 2.23 10.88
C VAL A 159 -1.35 2.82 9.79
N ILE A 160 -0.06 2.56 9.89
CA ILE A 160 0.97 3.20 9.06
C ILE A 160 1.53 2.19 8.07
N GLU A 161 1.26 2.41 6.79
CA GLU A 161 1.86 1.64 5.69
C GLU A 161 3.28 2.13 5.42
N MET A 162 4.24 1.19 5.32
CA MET A 162 5.64 1.46 5.06
C MET A 162 6.08 0.77 3.78
N GLY A 163 6.31 1.58 2.75
CA GLY A 163 6.86 1.15 1.46
C GLY A 163 8.37 1.31 1.40
N MET A 164 9.00 0.62 0.45
CA MET A 164 10.43 0.78 0.18
C MET A 164 10.75 0.45 -1.27
N SER A 165 11.81 1.03 -1.78
CA SER A 165 12.52 0.63 -3.00
C SER A 165 13.98 0.22 -2.70
N HIS A 166 14.56 0.70 -1.60
CA HIS A 166 15.94 0.43 -1.19
C HIS A 166 16.02 0.03 0.29
N ALA A 167 17.12 -0.62 0.66
CA ALA A 167 17.43 -0.91 2.06
C ALA A 167 17.61 0.39 2.87
N GLY A 168 17.25 0.37 4.16
CA GLY A 168 17.30 1.50 5.07
C GLY A 168 16.07 2.41 5.04
N GLU A 169 15.20 2.31 4.05
CA GLU A 169 13.99 3.13 3.99
C GLU A 169 12.99 2.73 5.07
N ILE A 170 12.72 1.42 5.25
CA ILE A 170 11.84 0.94 6.32
C ILE A 170 12.39 1.28 7.71
N ASP A 171 13.73 1.22 7.91
CA ASP A 171 14.35 1.61 9.18
C ASP A 171 14.00 3.05 9.56
N ARG A 172 14.17 3.99 8.62
CA ARG A 172 13.86 5.41 8.83
C ARG A 172 12.37 5.62 9.12
N LEU A 173 11.49 4.97 8.34
CA LEU A 173 10.04 5.04 8.53
C LEU A 173 9.62 4.48 9.89
N ALA A 174 10.14 3.31 10.27
CA ALA A 174 9.80 2.64 11.51
C ALA A 174 10.25 3.43 12.74
N ARG A 175 11.48 3.98 12.73
CA ARG A 175 12.00 4.83 13.81
C ARG A 175 11.20 6.13 13.99
N ALA A 176 10.67 6.69 12.90
CA ALA A 176 9.85 7.88 12.98
C ALA A 176 8.42 7.57 13.50
N ALA A 177 7.81 6.50 13.00
CA ALA A 177 6.46 6.09 13.39
C ALA A 177 6.41 5.46 14.79
N ARG A 178 7.41 4.65 15.17
CA ARG A 178 7.47 3.87 16.43
C ARG A 178 6.18 3.08 16.66
N PRO A 179 5.89 2.07 15.83
CA PRO A 179 4.69 1.26 15.98
C PRO A 179 4.78 0.36 17.23
N ASP A 180 3.62 0.01 17.80
CA ASP A 180 3.49 -0.94 18.91
C ASP A 180 3.41 -2.39 18.41
N VAL A 181 2.96 -2.57 17.15
CA VAL A 181 2.87 -3.86 16.45
C VAL A 181 3.38 -3.68 15.03
N GLY A 182 4.21 -4.62 14.57
CA GLY A 182 4.66 -4.70 13.18
C GLY A 182 3.95 -5.82 12.41
N ILE A 183 3.66 -5.61 11.13
CA ILE A 183 3.15 -6.63 10.21
C ILE A 183 4.08 -6.72 9.01
N ILE A 184 4.51 -7.94 8.65
CA ILE A 184 5.15 -8.25 7.36
C ILE A 184 4.27 -9.27 6.64
N THR A 185 3.60 -8.83 5.56
CA THR A 185 2.60 -9.67 4.87
C THR A 185 3.21 -10.85 4.13
N CYS A 186 4.26 -10.61 3.34
CA CYS A 186 5.02 -11.62 2.61
C CYS A 186 6.31 -11.04 2.01
N ILE A 187 7.18 -11.95 1.56
CA ILE A 187 8.43 -11.67 0.83
C ILE A 187 8.28 -12.18 -0.61
N GLY A 188 7.97 -11.28 -1.52
CA GLY A 188 7.91 -11.56 -2.96
C GLY A 188 9.11 -10.96 -3.71
N VAL A 189 8.95 -10.79 -5.01
CA VAL A 189 10.00 -10.28 -5.91
C VAL A 189 9.89 -8.77 -6.21
N SER A 190 8.99 -8.05 -5.55
CA SER A 190 8.88 -6.58 -5.72
C SER A 190 10.19 -5.90 -5.36
N HIS A 191 10.65 -4.97 -6.22
CA HIS A 191 11.93 -4.22 -6.05
C HIS A 191 13.19 -5.10 -6.07
N ILE A 192 13.12 -6.33 -6.60
CA ILE A 192 14.27 -7.24 -6.67
C ILE A 192 15.39 -6.67 -7.54
N GLY A 193 15.05 -5.85 -8.54
CA GLY A 193 16.04 -5.14 -9.36
C GLY A 193 16.95 -4.21 -8.55
N ASN A 194 16.45 -3.63 -7.45
CA ASN A 194 17.22 -2.74 -6.58
C ASN A 194 17.93 -3.49 -5.44
N LEU A 195 17.32 -4.58 -4.95
CA LEU A 195 17.78 -5.31 -3.76
C LEU A 195 18.55 -6.60 -4.08
N GLY A 196 18.46 -7.08 -5.30
CA GLY A 196 19.23 -8.20 -5.84
C GLY A 196 18.69 -9.59 -5.49
N SER A 197 18.08 -9.81 -4.31
CA SER A 197 17.54 -11.10 -3.92
C SER A 197 16.34 -11.00 -2.96
N GLN A 198 15.54 -12.07 -2.83
CA GLN A 198 14.46 -12.15 -1.85
C GLN A 198 14.96 -12.16 -0.39
N GLU A 199 16.15 -12.70 -0.13
CA GLU A 199 16.80 -12.61 1.18
C GLU A 199 17.09 -11.16 1.57
N ASN A 200 17.55 -10.34 0.64
CA ASN A 200 17.77 -8.92 0.88
C ASN A 200 16.46 -8.16 1.04
N ILE A 201 15.41 -8.52 0.27
CA ILE A 201 14.06 -7.99 0.45
C ILE A 201 13.54 -8.32 1.86
N CYS A 202 13.74 -9.56 2.32
CA CYS A 202 13.37 -9.97 3.68
C CYS A 202 14.10 -9.15 4.74
N LYS A 203 15.43 -8.99 4.61
CA LYS A 203 16.22 -8.16 5.52
C LYS A 203 15.74 -6.72 5.57
N ALA A 204 15.49 -6.11 4.42
CA ALA A 204 15.01 -4.73 4.34
C ALA A 204 13.59 -4.57 4.96
N LYS A 205 12.70 -5.56 4.83
CA LYS A 205 11.39 -5.50 5.49
C LYS A 205 11.46 -5.73 6.99
N LEU A 206 12.42 -6.54 7.47
CA LEU A 206 12.68 -6.73 8.89
C LEU A 206 13.22 -5.46 9.57
N GLU A 207 13.66 -4.45 8.84
CA GLU A 207 13.98 -3.13 9.38
C GLU A 207 12.82 -2.50 10.16
N ILE A 208 11.57 -2.92 9.93
CA ILE A 208 10.40 -2.48 10.71
C ILE A 208 10.60 -2.74 12.21
N CYS A 209 11.35 -3.78 12.57
CA CYS A 209 11.66 -4.11 13.95
C CYS A 209 12.43 -3.00 14.67
N ASN A 210 13.20 -2.18 13.96
CA ASN A 210 14.00 -1.11 14.54
C ASN A 210 13.15 0.02 15.16
N GLY A 211 11.86 0.09 14.80
CA GLY A 211 10.90 1.02 15.41
C GLY A 211 10.04 0.42 16.52
N LEU A 212 10.09 -0.91 16.70
CA LEU A 212 9.29 -1.64 17.67
C LEU A 212 9.93 -1.60 19.06
N PRO A 213 9.14 -1.42 20.15
CA PRO A 213 9.65 -1.50 21.52
C PRO A 213 9.97 -2.96 21.92
N GLU A 214 10.63 -3.11 23.05
CA GLU A 214 10.95 -4.42 23.64
C GLU A 214 9.70 -5.24 23.91
N GLY A 215 9.70 -6.50 23.47
CA GLY A 215 8.56 -7.42 23.58
C GLY A 215 7.42 -7.18 22.62
N ALA A 216 7.54 -6.23 21.68
CA ALA A 216 6.47 -5.91 20.72
C ALA A 216 6.12 -7.09 19.81
N PRO A 217 4.83 -7.29 19.50
CA PRO A 217 4.41 -8.30 18.54
C PRO A 217 4.87 -7.97 17.12
N LEU A 218 5.45 -8.95 16.44
CA LEU A 218 5.74 -8.92 15.02
C LEU A 218 4.91 -9.99 14.31
N VAL A 219 3.90 -9.56 13.59
CA VAL A 219 2.95 -10.43 12.87
C VAL A 219 3.57 -10.86 11.54
N LEU A 220 3.69 -12.17 11.34
CA LEU A 220 4.43 -12.79 10.23
C LEU A 220 3.62 -13.90 9.57
N ASN A 221 3.75 -14.01 8.25
CA ASN A 221 3.16 -15.09 7.47
C ASN A 221 3.99 -16.38 7.60
N TYR A 222 3.43 -17.40 8.21
CA TYR A 222 4.08 -18.70 8.39
C TYR A 222 4.22 -19.48 7.08
N ASP A 223 3.34 -19.22 6.09
CA ASP A 223 3.40 -19.85 4.77
C ASP A 223 4.55 -19.28 3.91
N ASP A 224 5.18 -18.18 4.34
CA ASP A 224 6.30 -17.55 3.64
C ASP A 224 7.64 -18.18 4.06
N PRO A 225 8.35 -18.86 3.14
CA PRO A 225 9.59 -19.57 3.48
C PRO A 225 10.76 -18.65 3.86
N PHE A 226 10.76 -17.40 3.42
CA PHE A 226 11.80 -16.42 3.76
C PHE A 226 11.59 -15.87 5.17
N LEU A 227 10.34 -15.55 5.53
CA LEU A 227 10.00 -15.11 6.89
C LEU A 227 10.26 -16.21 7.90
N ARG A 228 9.87 -17.46 7.58
CA ARG A 228 10.09 -18.61 8.45
C ARG A 228 11.55 -18.93 8.76
N LYS A 229 12.45 -18.65 7.79
CA LYS A 229 13.89 -18.86 7.92
C LYS A 229 14.64 -17.64 8.47
N ALA A 230 13.97 -16.50 8.57
CA ALA A 230 14.60 -15.27 8.98
C ALA A 230 15.07 -15.33 10.44
N VAL A 231 16.24 -14.76 10.69
CA VAL A 231 16.70 -14.52 12.06
C VAL A 231 16.04 -13.24 12.56
N LEU A 232 15.10 -13.39 13.47
CA LEU A 232 14.38 -12.25 14.04
C LEU A 232 15.19 -11.60 15.16
N PRO A 233 15.10 -10.25 15.31
CA PRO A 233 15.70 -9.54 16.44
C PRO A 233 15.13 -10.05 17.77
N ALA A 234 15.98 -10.21 18.80
CA ALA A 234 15.59 -10.78 20.09
C ALA A 234 14.56 -9.94 20.86
N HIS A 235 14.45 -8.65 20.55
CA HIS A 235 13.53 -7.72 21.25
C HIS A 235 12.08 -7.81 20.73
N VAL A 236 11.79 -8.54 19.64
CA VAL A 236 10.43 -8.68 19.13
C VAL A 236 9.87 -10.08 19.42
N ARG A 237 8.55 -10.17 19.58
CA ARG A 237 7.83 -11.42 19.76
C ARG A 237 7.11 -11.78 18.47
N PRO A 238 7.51 -12.86 17.76
CA PRO A 238 6.79 -13.29 16.57
C PRO A 238 5.37 -13.73 16.92
N VAL A 239 4.43 -13.39 16.03
CA VAL A 239 3.05 -13.87 16.02
C VAL A 239 2.79 -14.40 14.60
N TRP A 240 2.62 -15.70 14.47
CA TRP A 240 2.52 -16.37 13.20
C TRP A 240 1.08 -16.56 12.76
N PHE A 241 0.76 -16.25 11.50
CA PHE A 241 -0.50 -16.63 10.88
C PHE A 241 -0.28 -17.51 9.66
N SER A 242 -1.24 -18.41 9.36
CA SER A 242 -1.16 -19.35 8.24
C SER A 242 -2.52 -19.61 7.59
N LEU A 243 -2.51 -19.96 6.29
CA LEU A 243 -3.66 -20.48 5.55
C LEU A 243 -3.64 -22.01 5.43
N SER A 244 -2.63 -22.68 5.97
CA SER A 244 -2.40 -24.11 5.73
C SER A 244 -1.81 -24.88 6.89
N ASP A 245 -1.23 -24.21 7.90
CA ASP A 245 -0.52 -24.87 9.00
C ASP A 245 -1.14 -24.49 10.35
N GLU A 246 -1.69 -25.49 11.05
CA GLU A 246 -2.33 -25.34 12.36
C GLU A 246 -1.33 -25.09 13.51
N ASN A 247 -0.03 -25.20 13.26
CA ASN A 247 1.00 -24.83 14.23
C ASN A 247 1.25 -23.34 14.34
N ALA A 248 0.68 -22.53 13.43
CA ALA A 248 0.71 -21.08 13.55
C ALA A 248 -0.17 -20.62 14.73
N ASP A 249 0.16 -19.45 15.34
CA ASP A 249 -0.63 -18.90 16.45
C ASP A 249 -2.08 -18.64 16.04
N VAL A 250 -2.29 -18.26 14.77
CA VAL A 250 -3.60 -18.03 14.15
C VAL A 250 -3.64 -18.69 12.78
N CYS A 251 -4.64 -19.52 12.52
CA CYS A 251 -4.81 -20.14 11.21
C CYS A 251 -6.22 -20.00 10.64
N ALA A 252 -6.32 -20.11 9.31
CA ALA A 252 -7.62 -20.14 8.61
C ALA A 252 -7.86 -21.51 8.01
N LEU A 253 -8.96 -22.12 8.43
CA LEU A 253 -9.44 -23.43 7.97
C LEU A 253 -10.71 -23.28 7.16
N SER A 254 -11.07 -24.31 6.39
CA SER A 254 -12.34 -24.38 5.64
C SER A 254 -12.60 -23.14 4.78
N ILE A 255 -11.54 -22.61 4.14
CA ILE A 255 -11.61 -21.40 3.33
C ILE A 255 -12.48 -21.64 2.09
N ARG A 256 -13.53 -20.82 1.92
CA ARG A 256 -14.47 -20.90 0.80
C ARG A 256 -14.63 -19.53 0.15
N GLN A 257 -14.75 -19.51 -1.17
CA GLN A 257 -15.14 -18.31 -1.91
C GLN A 257 -16.66 -18.26 -1.98
N GLU A 258 -17.20 -17.14 -1.57
CA GLU A 258 -18.64 -16.82 -1.65
C GLU A 258 -18.87 -15.83 -2.80
N THR A 259 -20.13 -15.46 -3.05
CA THR A 259 -20.48 -14.52 -4.14
C THR A 259 -19.82 -13.15 -3.95
N ASP A 260 -19.72 -12.68 -2.71
CA ASP A 260 -19.31 -11.29 -2.38
C ASP A 260 -18.04 -11.25 -1.52
N GLY A 261 -17.31 -12.37 -1.39
CA GLY A 261 -16.08 -12.38 -0.57
C GLY A 261 -15.58 -13.76 -0.22
N MET A 262 -14.98 -13.87 0.96
CA MET A 262 -14.46 -15.13 1.49
C MET A 262 -15.08 -15.45 2.85
N SER A 263 -15.38 -16.74 3.07
CA SER A 263 -15.77 -17.32 4.36
C SER A 263 -14.71 -18.32 4.82
N PHE A 264 -14.37 -18.31 6.09
CA PHE A 264 -13.40 -19.25 6.67
C PHE A 264 -13.60 -19.41 8.18
N VAL A 265 -13.04 -20.48 8.72
CA VAL A 265 -12.93 -20.69 10.17
C VAL A 265 -11.55 -20.18 10.61
N LEU A 266 -11.53 -19.19 11.48
CA LEU A 266 -10.33 -18.67 12.12
C LEU A 266 -10.14 -19.40 13.44
N GLU A 267 -8.98 -20.04 13.62
CA GLU A 267 -8.53 -20.58 14.90
C GLU A 267 -7.39 -19.74 15.45
N ASP A 268 -7.58 -19.20 16.65
CA ASP A 268 -6.56 -18.49 17.42
C ASP A 268 -6.29 -19.28 18.70
N GLN A 269 -5.05 -19.70 18.91
CA GLN A 269 -4.65 -20.48 20.09
C GLN A 269 -4.92 -19.73 21.42
N GLU A 270 -4.99 -18.40 21.38
CA GLU A 270 -5.22 -17.55 22.56
C GLU A 270 -6.72 -17.21 22.77
N HIS A 271 -7.47 -16.98 21.67
CA HIS A 271 -8.84 -16.44 21.75
C HIS A 271 -9.93 -17.43 21.32
N GLY A 272 -9.56 -18.62 20.77
CA GLY A 272 -10.49 -19.64 20.35
C GLY A 272 -10.88 -19.58 18.87
N THR A 273 -12.01 -20.21 18.53
CA THR A 273 -12.42 -20.44 17.13
C THR A 273 -13.59 -19.55 16.74
N PHE A 274 -13.53 -18.99 15.52
CA PHE A 274 -14.55 -18.08 15.01
C PHE A 274 -14.85 -18.36 13.53
N VAL A 275 -16.10 -18.15 13.11
CA VAL A 275 -16.45 -18.08 11.69
C VAL A 275 -16.30 -16.62 11.25
N VAL A 276 -15.55 -16.42 10.18
CA VAL A 276 -15.23 -15.07 9.66
C VAL A 276 -15.68 -14.96 8.21
N ASN A 277 -16.35 -13.86 7.89
CA ASN A 277 -16.70 -13.48 6.53
C ASN A 277 -16.04 -12.13 6.23
N ILE A 278 -15.36 -12.01 5.09
CA ILE A 278 -14.76 -10.76 4.64
C ILE A 278 -15.28 -10.41 3.23
N PRO A 279 -15.63 -9.16 2.94
CA PRO A 279 -16.09 -8.72 1.63
C PRO A 279 -14.89 -8.46 0.69
N ALA A 280 -14.04 -9.45 0.54
CA ALA A 280 -12.85 -9.41 -0.31
C ALA A 280 -12.54 -10.80 -0.86
N MET A 281 -12.31 -10.92 -2.15
CA MET A 281 -12.13 -12.20 -2.83
C MET A 281 -10.69 -12.70 -2.78
N GLY A 282 -10.53 -14.03 -2.83
CA GLY A 282 -9.25 -14.70 -2.98
C GLY A 282 -8.55 -15.00 -1.65
N ARG A 283 -7.88 -16.14 -1.61
CA ARG A 283 -7.17 -16.66 -0.42
C ARG A 283 -6.13 -15.68 0.15
N HIS A 284 -5.49 -14.88 -0.72
CA HIS A 284 -4.53 -13.85 -0.28
C HIS A 284 -5.19 -12.78 0.61
N ASN A 285 -6.49 -12.48 0.42
CA ASN A 285 -7.21 -11.56 1.28
C ASN A 285 -7.60 -12.20 2.62
N VAL A 286 -7.75 -13.52 2.67
CA VAL A 286 -7.85 -14.24 3.96
C VAL A 286 -6.54 -14.08 4.74
N ALA A 287 -5.36 -14.21 4.11
CA ALA A 287 -4.06 -13.97 4.74
C ALA A 287 -3.95 -12.52 5.27
N ASN A 288 -4.36 -11.52 4.46
CA ASN A 288 -4.39 -10.11 4.88
C ASN A 288 -5.31 -9.89 6.09
N ALA A 289 -6.48 -10.57 6.13
CA ALA A 289 -7.41 -10.51 7.25
C ALA A 289 -6.85 -11.16 8.52
N LEU A 290 -6.16 -12.31 8.40
CA LEU A 290 -5.47 -12.93 9.55
C LEU A 290 -4.39 -12.00 10.11
N ALA A 291 -3.59 -11.36 9.25
CA ALA A 291 -2.57 -10.41 9.68
C ALA A 291 -3.18 -9.21 10.43
N ALA A 292 -4.28 -8.66 9.91
CA ALA A 292 -5.02 -7.56 10.54
C ALA A 292 -5.64 -7.99 11.89
N TYR A 293 -6.23 -9.19 11.95
CA TYR A 293 -6.77 -9.78 13.18
C TYR A 293 -5.68 -9.95 14.24
N CYS A 294 -4.55 -10.56 13.89
CA CYS A 294 -3.43 -10.72 14.78
C CYS A 294 -2.96 -9.38 15.37
N ALA A 295 -2.77 -8.37 14.52
CA ALA A 295 -2.31 -7.06 14.98
C ALA A 295 -3.30 -6.40 15.96
N ALA A 296 -4.59 -6.41 15.63
CA ALA A 296 -5.62 -5.80 16.47
C ALA A 296 -5.78 -6.52 17.82
N THR A 297 -5.81 -7.86 17.83
CA THR A 297 -5.93 -8.63 19.08
C THR A 297 -4.70 -8.49 19.95
N ARG A 298 -3.49 -8.39 19.36
CA ARG A 298 -2.24 -8.18 20.11
C ARG A 298 -2.08 -6.73 20.62
N LEU A 299 -2.90 -5.78 20.15
CA LEU A 299 -3.10 -4.47 20.78
C LEU A 299 -4.10 -4.52 21.96
N GLY A 300 -4.68 -5.69 22.26
CA GLY A 300 -5.66 -5.90 23.33
C GLY A 300 -7.12 -5.64 22.92
N CYS A 301 -7.40 -5.60 21.61
CA CYS A 301 -8.78 -5.47 21.10
C CYS A 301 -9.53 -6.81 21.20
N ASP A 302 -10.82 -6.75 21.56
CA ASP A 302 -11.70 -7.94 21.64
C ASP A 302 -11.86 -8.63 20.28
N ALA A 303 -11.56 -9.93 20.23
CA ALA A 303 -11.53 -10.73 19.01
C ALA A 303 -12.85 -10.67 18.20
N LYS A 304 -14.02 -10.74 18.88
CA LYS A 304 -15.32 -10.71 18.19
C LYS A 304 -15.61 -9.34 17.58
N ARG A 305 -15.21 -8.26 18.24
CA ARG A 305 -15.35 -6.90 17.70
C ARG A 305 -14.40 -6.68 16.54
N VAL A 306 -13.16 -7.20 16.61
CA VAL A 306 -12.18 -7.19 15.50
C VAL A 306 -12.77 -7.89 14.27
N ILE A 307 -13.33 -9.10 14.43
CA ILE A 307 -13.97 -9.85 13.33
C ILE A 307 -15.13 -9.06 12.72
N ARG A 308 -15.96 -8.42 13.55
CA ARG A 308 -17.04 -7.54 13.04
C ARG A 308 -16.49 -6.38 12.22
N GLY A 309 -15.38 -5.79 12.64
CA GLY A 309 -14.69 -4.75 11.87
C GLY A 309 -14.22 -5.27 10.51
N LEU A 310 -13.61 -6.46 10.47
CA LEU A 310 -13.17 -7.11 9.22
C LEU A 310 -14.33 -7.42 8.27
N SER A 311 -15.50 -7.79 8.80
CA SER A 311 -16.70 -8.03 7.99
C SER A 311 -17.30 -6.73 7.39
N ASN A 312 -16.95 -5.58 7.95
CA ASN A 312 -17.33 -4.26 7.43
C ASN A 312 -16.19 -3.59 6.62
N PHE A 313 -15.17 -4.35 6.23
CA PHE A 313 -14.07 -3.84 5.42
C PHE A 313 -14.59 -3.34 4.07
N GLU A 314 -14.13 -2.17 3.68
CA GLU A 314 -14.41 -1.61 2.36
C GLU A 314 -13.12 -1.55 1.53
N GLN A 315 -13.18 -2.10 0.33
CA GLN A 315 -12.09 -2.07 -0.62
C GLN A 315 -11.89 -0.64 -1.14
N THR A 316 -10.67 -0.16 -1.15
CA THR A 316 -10.37 1.21 -1.60
C THR A 316 -9.48 1.20 -2.84
N GLY A 317 -9.72 2.17 -3.72
CA GLY A 317 -8.99 2.29 -4.98
C GLY A 317 -9.36 1.19 -5.98
N ARG A 318 -8.52 1.01 -7.00
CA ARG A 318 -8.68 -0.02 -8.06
C ARG A 318 -7.86 -1.28 -7.69
N ARG A 319 -8.20 -1.90 -6.54
CA ARG A 319 -7.60 -3.14 -6.03
C ARG A 319 -8.69 -4.19 -5.85
N GLN A 320 -8.93 -4.99 -6.89
CA GLN A 320 -10.02 -5.97 -6.98
C GLN A 320 -11.42 -5.34 -6.75
N LYS A 321 -11.60 -4.11 -7.19
CA LYS A 321 -12.90 -3.47 -7.16
C LYS A 321 -13.81 -4.13 -8.18
N VAL A 322 -14.92 -4.67 -7.71
CA VAL A 322 -15.93 -5.32 -8.57
C VAL A 322 -16.95 -4.27 -9.00
N VAL A 323 -17.14 -4.15 -10.31
CA VAL A 323 -18.10 -3.22 -10.93
C VAL A 323 -18.96 -4.02 -11.88
N ASP A 324 -20.26 -3.88 -11.77
CA ASP A 324 -21.19 -4.35 -12.80
C ASP A 324 -21.34 -3.27 -13.89
N SER A 325 -21.11 -3.65 -15.12
CA SER A 325 -21.34 -2.82 -16.30
C SER A 325 -22.27 -3.56 -17.23
N GLU A 326 -23.56 -3.21 -17.19
CA GLU A 326 -24.59 -3.76 -18.06
C GLU A 326 -24.65 -5.31 -18.06
N GLY A 327 -24.43 -5.92 -16.89
CA GLY A 327 -24.40 -7.36 -16.67
C GLY A 327 -23.04 -8.02 -17.00
N VAL A 328 -22.02 -7.25 -17.31
CA VAL A 328 -20.61 -7.69 -17.38
C VAL A 328 -19.92 -7.32 -16.06
N THR A 329 -19.35 -8.29 -15.39
CA THR A 329 -18.61 -8.04 -14.14
C THR A 329 -17.18 -7.65 -14.45
N VAL A 330 -16.76 -6.44 -14.09
CA VAL A 330 -15.39 -5.97 -14.25
C VAL A 330 -14.68 -5.97 -12.89
N ILE A 331 -13.55 -6.66 -12.81
CA ILE A 331 -12.67 -6.67 -11.63
C ILE A 331 -11.52 -5.73 -11.92
N GLU A 332 -11.61 -4.50 -11.38
CA GLU A 332 -10.57 -3.49 -11.49
C GLU A 332 -9.44 -3.78 -10.49
N ASP A 333 -8.32 -4.30 -10.95
CA ASP A 333 -7.12 -4.56 -10.13
C ASP A 333 -5.87 -3.91 -10.76
N CYS A 334 -6.03 -2.70 -11.31
CA CYS A 334 -5.02 -2.00 -12.09
C CYS A 334 -4.25 -0.92 -11.30
N TYR A 335 -4.25 -0.97 -9.98
CA TYR A 335 -3.43 -0.04 -9.18
C TYR A 335 -1.93 -0.36 -9.29
N ASN A 336 -1.53 -1.62 -9.21
CA ASN A 336 -0.14 -2.07 -9.41
C ASN A 336 -0.10 -3.57 -9.74
N ALA A 337 1.01 -4.00 -10.35
CA ALA A 337 1.25 -5.40 -10.68
C ALA A 337 2.70 -5.80 -10.43
N ASN A 338 2.86 -7.03 -9.95
CA ASN A 338 4.10 -7.79 -9.89
C ASN A 338 3.76 -9.28 -10.06
N PRO A 339 4.74 -10.18 -10.25
CA PRO A 339 4.48 -11.59 -10.49
C PRO A 339 3.57 -12.26 -9.45
N ASP A 340 3.81 -12.00 -8.15
CA ASP A 340 3.03 -12.60 -7.07
C ASP A 340 1.57 -12.12 -7.09
N SER A 341 1.35 -10.82 -7.30
CA SER A 341 0.00 -10.25 -7.35
C SER A 341 -0.76 -10.64 -8.64
N MET A 342 -0.07 -10.82 -9.77
CA MET A 342 -0.66 -11.34 -11.00
C MET A 342 -1.10 -12.80 -10.81
N LYS A 343 -0.23 -13.64 -10.24
CA LYS A 343 -0.55 -15.04 -9.90
C LYS A 343 -1.76 -15.12 -8.98
N ALA A 344 -1.80 -14.32 -7.92
CA ALA A 344 -2.92 -14.31 -6.98
C ALA A 344 -4.24 -13.85 -7.65
N ALA A 345 -4.19 -12.84 -8.51
CA ALA A 345 -5.35 -12.34 -9.23
C ALA A 345 -5.91 -13.39 -10.23
N LEU A 346 -5.05 -14.04 -11.01
CA LEU A 346 -5.46 -15.10 -11.93
C LEU A 346 -6.00 -16.32 -11.18
N ALA A 347 -5.40 -16.72 -10.05
CA ALA A 347 -5.90 -17.82 -9.24
C ALA A 347 -7.29 -17.52 -8.68
N MET A 348 -7.54 -16.32 -8.17
CA MET A 348 -8.85 -15.87 -7.74
C MET A 348 -9.85 -15.84 -8.89
N PHE A 349 -9.42 -15.33 -10.06
CA PHE A 349 -10.29 -15.18 -11.23
C PHE A 349 -10.70 -16.51 -11.85
N LYS A 350 -9.84 -17.54 -11.75
CA LYS A 350 -10.14 -18.90 -12.18
C LYS A 350 -11.41 -19.45 -11.52
N ASP A 351 -11.59 -19.17 -10.23
CA ASP A 351 -12.71 -19.68 -9.43
C ASP A 351 -13.90 -18.70 -9.39
N PHE A 352 -13.78 -17.54 -10.07
CA PHE A 352 -14.83 -16.55 -10.11
C PHE A 352 -16.04 -17.03 -10.92
N PRO A 353 -17.28 -16.97 -10.39
CA PRO A 353 -18.48 -17.43 -11.10
C PRO A 353 -18.87 -16.50 -12.25
N CYS A 354 -18.74 -16.98 -13.48
CA CYS A 354 -19.13 -16.25 -14.70
C CYS A 354 -19.33 -17.19 -15.87
N LYS A 355 -19.93 -16.70 -16.96
CA LYS A 355 -20.08 -17.47 -18.19
C LYS A 355 -18.74 -17.65 -18.93
N ARG A 356 -18.05 -16.55 -19.19
CA ARG A 356 -16.75 -16.52 -19.85
C ARG A 356 -15.81 -15.57 -19.12
N ARG A 357 -14.52 -15.89 -19.10
CA ARG A 357 -13.48 -15.09 -18.44
C ARG A 357 -12.65 -14.36 -19.48
N PHE A 358 -12.59 -13.04 -19.36
CA PHE A 358 -11.70 -12.18 -20.14
C PHE A 358 -10.65 -11.58 -19.20
N ALA A 359 -9.43 -11.41 -19.67
CA ALA A 359 -8.43 -10.68 -18.93
C ALA A 359 -7.78 -9.62 -19.83
N LEU A 360 -7.62 -8.40 -19.28
CA LEU A 360 -6.77 -7.36 -19.84
C LEU A 360 -5.57 -7.22 -18.91
N LEU A 361 -4.40 -7.71 -19.36
CA LEU A 361 -3.16 -7.72 -18.60
C LEU A 361 -2.12 -6.81 -19.26
N GLY A 362 -1.55 -5.90 -18.46
CA GLY A 362 -0.46 -5.04 -18.93
C GLY A 362 0.89 -5.40 -18.33
N ASP A 363 1.90 -4.58 -18.65
CA ASP A 363 3.26 -4.78 -18.18
C ASP A 363 3.37 -4.76 -16.65
N MET A 364 4.26 -5.63 -16.15
CA MET A 364 4.82 -5.56 -14.81
C MET A 364 6.14 -4.80 -14.89
N LEU A 365 6.15 -3.59 -14.34
CA LEU A 365 7.32 -2.69 -14.33
C LEU A 365 8.28 -3.03 -13.16
N GLU A 366 9.49 -2.44 -13.18
CA GLU A 366 10.50 -2.54 -12.11
C GLU A 366 11.06 -3.96 -11.86
N LEU A 367 10.96 -4.87 -12.83
CA LEU A 367 11.45 -6.25 -12.71
C LEU A 367 12.89 -6.43 -13.17
N GLY A 368 13.49 -5.42 -13.83
CA GLY A 368 14.86 -5.54 -14.36
C GLY A 368 15.02 -6.76 -15.27
N GLU A 369 16.06 -7.55 -15.04
CA GLU A 369 16.38 -8.75 -15.85
C GLU A 369 15.32 -9.86 -15.73
N LEU A 370 14.55 -9.89 -14.66
CA LEU A 370 13.47 -10.88 -14.46
C LEU A 370 12.24 -10.58 -15.31
N SER A 371 12.14 -9.42 -15.96
CA SER A 371 10.93 -8.98 -16.67
C SER A 371 10.51 -10.01 -17.74
N ARG A 372 11.45 -10.53 -18.52
CA ARG A 372 11.17 -11.51 -19.57
C ARG A 372 10.54 -12.78 -18.99
N GLU A 373 11.21 -13.40 -18.02
CA GLU A 373 10.77 -14.66 -17.43
C GLU A 373 9.41 -14.51 -16.73
N ALA A 374 9.22 -13.40 -16.02
CA ALA A 374 7.98 -13.09 -15.31
C ALA A 374 6.78 -12.95 -16.27
N HIS A 375 6.96 -12.30 -17.42
CA HIS A 375 5.89 -12.17 -18.40
C HIS A 375 5.62 -13.49 -19.17
N GLU A 376 6.63 -14.30 -19.43
CA GLU A 376 6.46 -15.65 -19.99
C GLU A 376 5.71 -16.56 -19.00
N GLU A 377 6.04 -16.50 -17.69
CA GLU A 377 5.33 -17.23 -16.65
C GLU A 377 3.88 -16.75 -16.50
N LEU A 378 3.64 -15.45 -16.58
CA LEU A 378 2.28 -14.90 -16.57
C LEU A 378 1.45 -15.47 -17.74
N GLY A 379 2.05 -15.67 -18.92
CA GLY A 379 1.39 -16.31 -20.05
C GLY A 379 1.01 -17.77 -19.77
N ARG A 380 1.86 -18.51 -19.05
CA ARG A 380 1.55 -19.88 -18.60
C ARG A 380 0.38 -19.90 -17.62
N LEU A 381 0.42 -19.02 -16.64
CA LEU A 381 -0.64 -18.89 -15.62
C LEU A 381 -1.97 -18.44 -16.24
N ALA A 382 -1.94 -17.52 -17.19
CA ALA A 382 -3.13 -17.08 -17.91
C ALA A 382 -3.80 -18.25 -18.67
N ALA A 383 -3.00 -19.10 -19.32
CA ALA A 383 -3.51 -20.28 -19.99
C ALA A 383 -4.16 -21.30 -19.03
N GLU A 384 -3.66 -21.41 -17.81
CA GLU A 384 -4.19 -22.32 -16.78
C GLU A 384 -5.42 -21.76 -16.04
N SER A 385 -5.74 -20.48 -16.28
CA SER A 385 -6.83 -19.77 -15.58
C SER A 385 -8.20 -19.89 -16.27
N GLY A 386 -8.30 -20.66 -17.36
CA GLY A 386 -9.56 -20.89 -18.07
C GLY A 386 -10.12 -19.62 -18.75
N LEU A 387 -9.22 -18.75 -19.24
CA LEU A 387 -9.61 -17.56 -19.96
C LEU A 387 -10.23 -17.93 -21.32
N TYR A 388 -11.33 -17.28 -21.66
CA TYR A 388 -11.91 -17.31 -22.99
C TYR A 388 -11.06 -16.47 -23.95
N CYS A 389 -10.64 -15.27 -23.51
CA CYS A 389 -9.77 -14.40 -24.29
C CYS A 389 -8.84 -13.60 -23.35
N LEU A 390 -7.58 -13.47 -23.75
CA LEU A 390 -6.58 -12.62 -23.12
C LEU A 390 -6.29 -11.42 -24.01
N ILE A 391 -6.48 -10.22 -23.51
CA ILE A 391 -6.05 -8.98 -24.12
C ILE A 391 -4.80 -8.51 -23.37
N THR A 392 -3.77 -8.10 -24.10
CA THR A 392 -2.54 -7.60 -23.51
C THR A 392 -2.25 -6.17 -23.97
N TYR A 393 -1.64 -5.37 -23.10
CA TYR A 393 -1.22 -3.99 -23.37
C TYR A 393 0.17 -3.72 -22.80
N GLY A 394 1.09 -3.24 -23.64
CA GLY A 394 2.46 -2.93 -23.26
C GLY A 394 3.49 -3.87 -23.94
N GLU A 395 4.72 -3.40 -24.00
CA GLU A 395 5.77 -4.06 -24.79
C GLU A 395 6.15 -5.45 -24.22
N GLN A 396 6.22 -5.58 -22.91
CA GLN A 396 6.57 -6.85 -22.26
C GLN A 396 5.39 -7.82 -22.26
N ALA A 397 4.17 -7.32 -22.16
CA ALA A 397 2.94 -8.11 -22.18
C ALA A 397 2.71 -8.83 -23.54
N LYS A 398 3.39 -8.42 -24.62
CA LYS A 398 3.45 -9.19 -25.87
C LYS A 398 3.96 -10.62 -25.65
N ARG A 399 4.92 -10.81 -24.73
CA ARG A 399 5.46 -12.13 -24.38
C ARG A 399 4.41 -12.99 -23.69
N THR A 400 3.62 -12.37 -22.80
CA THR A 400 2.50 -13.02 -22.13
C THR A 400 1.49 -13.55 -23.14
N ALA A 401 1.14 -12.72 -24.14
CA ALA A 401 0.23 -13.11 -25.23
C ALA A 401 0.79 -14.29 -26.04
N VAL A 402 2.06 -14.23 -26.45
CA VAL A 402 2.70 -15.30 -27.24
C VAL A 402 2.68 -16.64 -26.52
N VAL A 403 3.02 -16.65 -25.22
CA VAL A 403 3.03 -17.88 -24.41
C VAL A 403 1.61 -18.42 -24.19
N ALA A 404 0.64 -17.56 -23.89
CA ALA A 404 -0.75 -17.95 -23.70
C ALA A 404 -1.37 -18.52 -25.01
N ALA A 405 -1.11 -17.86 -26.15
CA ALA A 405 -1.56 -18.32 -27.45
C ALA A 405 -0.99 -19.69 -27.82
N ALA A 406 0.29 -19.93 -27.57
CA ALA A 406 0.93 -21.22 -27.75
C ALA A 406 0.30 -22.37 -26.96
N LYS A 407 -0.42 -22.02 -25.88
CA LYS A 407 -1.18 -22.94 -25.01
C LYS A 407 -2.68 -22.98 -25.33
N GLY A 408 -3.12 -22.32 -26.42
CA GLY A 408 -4.49 -22.41 -26.95
C GLY A 408 -5.47 -21.38 -26.44
N VAL A 409 -5.01 -20.33 -25.74
CA VAL A 409 -5.87 -19.19 -25.35
C VAL A 409 -6.01 -18.24 -26.54
N GLU A 410 -7.23 -17.77 -26.84
CA GLU A 410 -7.40 -16.65 -27.78
C GLU A 410 -6.73 -15.41 -27.21
N THR A 411 -5.80 -14.82 -27.96
CA THR A 411 -5.03 -13.66 -27.50
C THR A 411 -5.08 -12.50 -28.48
N LEU A 412 -5.15 -11.29 -27.95
CA LEU A 412 -5.07 -10.04 -28.68
C LEU A 412 -4.03 -9.15 -28.01
N HIS A 413 -3.26 -8.43 -28.81
CA HIS A 413 -2.40 -7.39 -28.29
C HIS A 413 -2.90 -6.04 -28.79
N ALA A 414 -3.03 -5.08 -27.86
CA ALA A 414 -3.44 -3.71 -28.15
C ALA A 414 -2.24 -2.78 -28.02
N ASP A 415 -2.07 -1.88 -28.98
CA ASP A 415 -1.02 -0.86 -28.97
C ASP A 415 -1.51 0.49 -28.41
N SER A 416 -2.81 0.61 -28.13
CA SER A 416 -3.42 1.80 -27.53
C SER A 416 -4.52 1.44 -26.53
N TYR A 417 -4.85 2.40 -25.62
CA TYR A 417 -5.98 2.26 -24.70
C TYR A 417 -7.29 2.06 -25.45
N ARG A 418 -7.44 2.74 -26.59
CA ARG A 418 -8.62 2.64 -27.45
C ARG A 418 -8.77 1.23 -28.00
N GLU A 419 -7.73 0.64 -28.60
CA GLU A 419 -7.76 -0.72 -29.12
C GLU A 419 -8.06 -1.76 -28.04
N ALA A 420 -7.50 -1.59 -26.82
CA ALA A 420 -7.78 -2.46 -25.69
C ALA A 420 -9.26 -2.40 -25.28
N ALA A 421 -9.86 -1.21 -25.26
CA ALA A 421 -11.28 -1.02 -24.96
C ALA A 421 -12.16 -1.62 -26.05
N ASP A 422 -11.86 -1.38 -27.34
CA ASP A 422 -12.59 -1.93 -28.51
C ASP A 422 -12.54 -3.47 -28.54
N ALA A 423 -11.38 -4.04 -28.17
CA ALA A 423 -11.22 -5.48 -28.07
C ALA A 423 -12.14 -6.09 -27.00
N LEU A 424 -12.37 -5.41 -25.86
CA LEU A 424 -13.36 -5.81 -24.86
C LEU A 424 -14.79 -5.59 -25.36
N LEU A 425 -15.13 -4.38 -25.78
CA LEU A 425 -16.48 -3.98 -26.21
C LEU A 425 -17.05 -4.89 -27.29
N SER A 426 -16.21 -5.32 -28.25
CA SER A 426 -16.64 -6.18 -29.35
C SER A 426 -16.90 -7.64 -28.96
N ARG A 427 -16.53 -8.07 -27.74
CA ARG A 427 -16.52 -9.50 -27.35
C ARG A 427 -17.33 -9.83 -26.12
N VAL A 428 -17.39 -8.92 -25.13
CA VAL A 428 -18.07 -9.20 -23.86
C VAL A 428 -19.57 -9.18 -24.00
N GLN A 429 -20.22 -10.00 -23.19
CA GLN A 429 -21.69 -10.14 -23.14
C GLN A 429 -22.16 -10.26 -21.69
N PRO A 430 -23.45 -9.98 -21.40
CA PRO A 430 -23.99 -10.15 -20.07
C PRO A 430 -23.75 -11.55 -19.49
N GLY A 431 -23.21 -11.58 -18.29
CA GLY A 431 -22.78 -12.78 -17.57
C GLY A 431 -21.28 -13.11 -17.73
N ASP A 432 -20.54 -12.36 -18.54
CA ASP A 432 -19.08 -12.47 -18.62
C ASP A 432 -18.40 -11.71 -17.48
N ALA A 433 -17.14 -12.06 -17.19
CA ALA A 433 -16.30 -11.32 -16.27
C ALA A 433 -14.98 -10.90 -16.95
N VAL A 434 -14.48 -9.73 -16.58
CA VAL A 434 -13.24 -9.13 -17.07
C VAL A 434 -12.32 -8.81 -15.90
N LEU A 435 -11.12 -9.36 -15.88
CA LEU A 435 -10.05 -8.96 -14.94
C LEU A 435 -9.12 -7.95 -15.64
N VAL A 436 -8.91 -6.78 -15.02
CA VAL A 436 -8.02 -5.74 -15.55
C VAL A 436 -6.87 -5.52 -14.56
N LYS A 437 -5.62 -5.82 -14.99
CA LYS A 437 -4.46 -5.70 -14.10
C LYS A 437 -3.18 -5.32 -14.84
N ALA A 438 -2.48 -4.31 -14.28
CA ALA A 438 -1.14 -3.88 -14.73
C ALA A 438 -0.42 -3.08 -13.63
N SER A 439 0.87 -2.77 -13.85
CA SER A 439 1.58 -1.79 -13.06
C SER A 439 0.96 -0.38 -13.21
N HIS A 440 1.08 0.43 -12.17
CA HIS A 440 0.48 1.77 -12.11
C HIS A 440 0.84 2.66 -13.31
N GLY A 441 2.10 2.61 -13.74
CA GLY A 441 2.58 3.38 -14.88
C GLY A 441 1.92 3.02 -16.23
N MET A 442 1.22 1.88 -16.33
CA MET A 442 0.47 1.47 -17.52
C MET A 442 -0.89 2.17 -17.65
N ALA A 443 -1.38 2.81 -16.58
CA ALA A 443 -2.59 3.61 -16.54
C ALA A 443 -3.82 2.94 -17.20
N LEU A 444 -4.05 1.64 -16.93
CA LEU A 444 -5.17 0.88 -17.52
C LEU A 444 -6.55 1.37 -17.09
N GLU A 445 -6.63 2.26 -16.10
CA GLU A 445 -7.86 3.00 -15.79
C GLU A 445 -8.41 3.78 -16.99
N LYS A 446 -7.54 4.23 -17.90
CA LYS A 446 -7.97 4.91 -19.13
C LYS A 446 -8.71 3.99 -20.09
N VAL A 447 -8.35 2.71 -20.14
CA VAL A 447 -9.10 1.69 -20.89
C VAL A 447 -10.48 1.51 -20.28
N LEU A 448 -10.56 1.43 -18.95
CA LEU A 448 -11.82 1.26 -18.24
C LEU A 448 -12.74 2.46 -18.41
N ASP A 449 -12.19 3.68 -18.40
CA ASP A 449 -12.98 4.90 -18.62
C ASP A 449 -13.65 4.87 -20.01
N ILE A 450 -12.88 4.55 -21.09
CA ILE A 450 -13.41 4.37 -22.44
C ILE A 450 -14.45 3.24 -22.48
N PHE A 451 -14.13 2.09 -21.88
CA PHE A 451 -15.01 0.93 -21.85
C PHE A 451 -16.36 1.26 -21.19
N TYR A 452 -16.37 1.92 -20.04
CA TYR A 452 -17.61 2.26 -19.33
C TYR A 452 -18.48 3.30 -20.05
N GLU A 453 -17.86 4.29 -20.70
CA GLU A 453 -18.57 5.30 -21.48
C GLU A 453 -19.34 4.63 -22.63
N GLU A 454 -18.65 3.85 -23.44
CA GLU A 454 -19.24 3.27 -24.66
C GLU A 454 -20.09 2.03 -24.42
N HIS A 455 -19.78 1.24 -23.38
CA HIS A 455 -20.60 0.08 -23.04
C HIS A 455 -22.02 0.46 -22.61
N LYS A 456 -22.19 1.66 -22.05
CA LYS A 456 -23.51 2.23 -21.76
C LYS A 456 -24.22 2.72 -23.01
N GLU A 457 -23.48 3.36 -23.94
CA GLU A 457 -24.08 3.93 -25.17
C GLU A 457 -24.49 2.86 -26.20
N ALA A 458 -23.79 1.72 -26.26
CA ALA A 458 -24.07 0.64 -27.22
C ALA A 458 -25.44 -0.05 -27.02
N LYS A 459 -26.16 0.25 -25.92
CA LYS A 459 -27.47 -0.32 -25.59
C LYS A 459 -28.63 0.66 -25.63
N VAL A 460 -28.38 1.93 -25.97
CA VAL A 460 -29.43 2.94 -26.26
C VAL A 460 -29.73 2.97 -27.75
#